data_dde1ab5619c9252eb57bd85c78a2000f
#
_entry.id   dde1ab5619c9252eb57bd85c78a2000f
#
_cell.length_a   1.000
_cell.length_b   1.000
_cell.length_c   1.000
_cell.angle_alpha   90.00
_cell.angle_beta   90.00
_cell.angle_gamma   90.00
#
_symmetry.space_group_name_H-M   'P 1'
#
loop_
_entity.id
_entity.type
_entity.pdbx_description
1 polymer ?
#
loop_
_entity_poly.entity_id
_entity_poly.type
_entity_poly.pdbx_seq_one_letter_code
_entity_poly.pdbx_strand_id
1 'polypeptide(L)'
;YATVGTNFPMRTAGVKMKDIPDMLGQQISLGVGRQYTPLSAVRGSIEIGRYAYQHGGVYPLSVTADYMLNLTNMIGNYSENRIFDLNAFAGIVYTHHEMEDKNYFGIQGGLQQSFKLNDRWNIFAEEYLRGYNGKITPSARTYTSGEYTFVLGASIGTSYRF
;
A
#
# COMPACT_ATOMS: atom_id res chain seq x y z
N TYR A 1 -8.62 -10.38 -3.35
CA TYR A 1 -8.87 -8.95 -3.63
C TYR A 1 -8.01 -8.46 -4.78
N ALA A 2 -8.46 -7.37 -5.39
CA ALA A 2 -7.71 -6.64 -6.40
C ALA A 2 -7.76 -5.13 -6.11
N THR A 3 -6.67 -4.41 -6.36
CA THR A 3 -6.60 -2.95 -6.20
C THR A 3 -5.97 -2.26 -7.40
N VAL A 4 -6.35 -1.01 -7.59
CA VAL A 4 -5.69 -0.05 -8.45
C VAL A 4 -5.38 1.18 -7.62
N GLY A 5 -4.18 1.69 -7.71
CA GLY A 5 -3.76 2.79 -6.86
C GLY A 5 -2.70 3.68 -7.48
N THR A 6 -2.33 4.66 -6.70
CA THR A 6 -1.24 5.59 -6.98
C THR A 6 -0.27 5.62 -5.81
N ASN A 7 0.97 5.90 -6.10
CA ASN A 7 2.03 6.03 -5.10
C ASN A 7 2.84 7.30 -5.36
N PHE A 8 3.40 7.83 -4.29
CA PHE A 8 4.19 9.04 -4.31
C PHE A 8 5.43 8.84 -3.43
N PRO A 9 6.64 8.76 -4.01
CA PRO A 9 7.88 8.77 -3.25
C PRO A 9 8.03 10.09 -2.51
N MET A 10 8.08 10.05 -1.18
CA MET A 10 8.19 11.26 -0.36
C MET A 10 9.56 11.90 -0.52
N ARG A 11 9.58 13.19 -0.83
CA ARG A 11 10.79 14.04 -0.88
C ARG A 11 10.78 15.02 0.27
N THR A 12 11.88 15.10 0.98
CA THR A 12 11.95 15.90 2.22
C THR A 12 12.09 17.42 1.97
N ALA A 13 12.47 17.90 0.80
CA ALA A 13 12.59 19.33 0.53
C ALA A 13 12.48 19.70 -0.96
N GLY A 14 11.91 20.86 -1.26
CA GLY A 14 11.98 21.50 -2.57
C GLY A 14 10.96 21.05 -3.61
N VAL A 15 9.96 20.21 -3.27
CA VAL A 15 8.85 19.87 -4.17
C VAL A 15 7.87 21.04 -4.21
N LYS A 16 7.69 21.62 -5.38
CA LYS A 16 6.61 22.57 -5.61
C LYS A 16 5.33 21.81 -5.91
N MET A 17 4.19 22.28 -5.46
CA MET A 17 2.88 21.61 -5.71
C MET A 17 2.62 21.32 -7.19
N LYS A 18 3.15 22.13 -8.10
CA LYS A 18 3.03 21.92 -9.56
C LYS A 18 3.77 20.69 -10.08
N ASP A 19 4.74 20.16 -9.33
CA ASP A 19 5.57 19.02 -9.75
C ASP A 19 5.00 17.67 -9.24
N ILE A 20 3.95 17.71 -8.41
CA ILE A 20 3.31 16.51 -7.84
C ILE A 20 2.74 15.58 -8.92
N PRO A 21 2.00 16.05 -9.95
CA PRO A 21 1.45 15.19 -10.98
C PRO A 21 2.49 14.34 -11.71
N ASP A 22 3.68 14.90 -11.95
CA ASP A 22 4.78 14.21 -12.65
C ASP A 22 5.47 13.14 -11.80
N MET A 23 5.18 13.12 -10.49
CA MET A 23 5.77 12.19 -9.52
C MET A 23 4.77 11.12 -9.07
N LEU A 24 3.53 11.15 -9.56
CA LEU A 24 2.55 10.13 -9.25
C LEU A 24 2.84 8.85 -10.02
N GLY A 25 3.13 7.80 -9.29
CA GLY A 25 3.20 6.46 -9.83
C GLY A 25 1.83 5.79 -9.88
N GLN A 26 1.74 4.70 -10.60
CA GLN A 26 0.53 3.87 -10.69
C GLN A 26 0.86 2.46 -10.23
N GLN A 27 -0.12 1.77 -9.65
CA GLN A 27 0.05 0.39 -9.24
C GLN A 27 -1.24 -0.42 -9.36
N ILE A 28 -1.06 -1.71 -9.58
CA ILE A 28 -2.11 -2.72 -9.57
C ILE A 28 -1.66 -3.82 -8.63
N SER A 29 -2.53 -4.32 -7.77
CA SER A 29 -2.23 -5.47 -6.94
C SER A 29 -3.32 -6.53 -6.99
N LEU A 30 -2.90 -7.77 -6.78
CA LEU A 30 -3.75 -8.92 -6.55
C LEU A 30 -3.31 -9.61 -5.26
N GLY A 31 -4.27 -10.05 -4.46
CA GLY A 31 -3.93 -10.70 -3.21
C GLY A 31 -5.02 -11.60 -2.66
N VAL A 32 -4.61 -12.36 -1.67
CA VAL A 32 -5.49 -13.23 -0.88
C VAL A 32 -5.34 -12.88 0.59
N GLY A 33 -6.41 -13.08 1.35
CA GLY A 33 -6.40 -12.85 2.78
C GLY A 33 -7.27 -13.86 3.50
N ARG A 34 -6.98 -14.05 4.79
CA ARG A 34 -7.76 -14.89 5.67
C ARG A 34 -8.08 -14.15 6.95
N GLN A 35 -9.36 -14.09 7.26
CA GLN A 35 -9.83 -13.58 8.53
C GLN A 35 -9.83 -14.72 9.55
N TYR A 36 -9.18 -14.53 10.70
CA TYR A 36 -9.12 -15.51 11.79
C TYR A 36 -10.15 -15.24 12.87
N THR A 37 -10.40 -13.98 13.14
CA THR A 37 -11.39 -13.51 14.11
C THR A 37 -12.13 -12.32 13.55
N PRO A 38 -13.27 -11.89 14.14
CA PRO A 38 -13.91 -10.64 13.75
C PRO A 38 -13.00 -9.41 13.85
N LEU A 39 -11.90 -9.50 14.62
CA LEU A 39 -10.97 -8.41 14.87
C LEU A 39 -9.70 -8.49 14.01
N SER A 40 -9.31 -9.69 13.55
CA SER A 40 -7.99 -9.89 12.94
C SER A 40 -8.02 -10.70 11.66
N ALA A 41 -7.18 -10.28 10.72
CA ALA A 41 -6.95 -10.96 9.46
C ALA A 41 -5.46 -10.88 9.09
N VAL A 42 -5.04 -11.75 8.19
CA VAL A 42 -3.78 -11.63 7.46
C VAL A 42 -4.06 -11.59 5.98
N ARG A 43 -3.22 -10.90 5.23
CA ARG A 43 -3.27 -10.89 3.78
C ARG A 43 -1.87 -10.91 3.17
N GLY A 44 -1.80 -11.42 1.95
CA GLY A 44 -0.62 -11.32 1.11
C GLY A 44 -1.01 -10.82 -0.27
N SER A 45 -0.15 -10.04 -0.92
CA SER A 45 -0.38 -9.57 -2.27
C SER A 45 0.89 -9.53 -3.11
N ILE A 46 0.68 -9.58 -4.42
CA ILE A 46 1.66 -9.24 -5.44
C ILE A 46 1.21 -7.93 -6.07
N GLU A 47 2.13 -7.02 -6.22
CA GLU A 47 1.90 -5.68 -6.74
C GLU A 47 2.89 -5.38 -7.86
N ILE A 48 2.37 -4.88 -8.97
CA ILE A 48 3.13 -4.35 -10.08
C ILE A 48 2.78 -2.88 -10.20
N GLY A 49 3.80 -2.02 -10.30
CA GLY A 49 3.57 -0.59 -10.34
C GLY A 49 4.65 0.16 -11.07
N ARG A 50 4.48 1.48 -11.07
CA ARG A 50 5.46 2.45 -11.52
C ARG A 50 5.70 3.44 -10.41
N TYR A 51 6.95 3.60 -9.98
CA TYR A 51 7.36 4.75 -9.19
C TYR A 51 7.87 5.84 -10.12
N ALA A 52 7.12 6.92 -10.22
CA ALA A 52 7.48 8.05 -11.06
C ALA A 52 8.48 8.98 -10.35
N TYR A 53 9.42 9.53 -11.11
CA TYR A 53 10.33 10.58 -10.67
C TYR A 53 10.56 11.56 -11.82
N GLN A 54 11.12 12.74 -11.51
CA GLN A 54 11.16 13.92 -12.36
C GLN A 54 11.68 13.72 -13.81
N HIS A 55 12.41 12.62 -14.08
CA HIS A 55 13.00 12.33 -15.40
C HIS A 55 12.78 10.88 -15.83
N GLY A 56 11.77 10.18 -15.27
CA GLY A 56 11.51 8.80 -15.62
C GLY A 56 10.61 8.06 -14.64
N GLY A 57 10.66 6.75 -14.67
CA GLY A 57 9.95 5.86 -13.76
C GLY A 57 10.66 4.52 -13.67
N VAL A 58 10.48 3.85 -12.55
CA VAL A 58 10.94 2.49 -12.31
C VAL A 58 9.73 1.60 -12.12
N TYR A 59 9.83 0.37 -12.57
CA TYR A 59 8.76 -0.62 -12.56
C TYR A 59 9.09 -1.73 -11.55
N PRO A 60 8.74 -1.56 -10.27
CA PRO A 60 8.98 -2.58 -9.27
C PRO A 60 7.91 -3.67 -9.32
N LEU A 61 8.36 -4.89 -9.02
CA LEU A 61 7.51 -6.00 -8.61
C LEU A 61 7.62 -6.13 -7.09
N SER A 62 6.51 -6.03 -6.38
CA SER A 62 6.48 -6.11 -4.92
C SER A 62 5.63 -7.27 -4.44
N VAL A 63 6.03 -7.86 -3.33
CA VAL A 63 5.25 -8.83 -2.57
C VAL A 63 5.06 -8.28 -1.16
N THR A 64 3.82 -8.32 -0.66
CA THR A 64 3.49 -7.84 0.69
C THR A 64 2.88 -8.93 1.54
N ALA A 65 3.08 -8.82 2.84
CA ALA A 65 2.37 -9.62 3.84
C ALA A 65 1.98 -8.70 5.01
N ASP A 66 0.69 -8.60 5.27
CA ASP A 66 0.12 -7.68 6.25
C ASP A 66 -0.71 -8.42 7.30
N TYR A 67 -0.63 -7.92 8.52
CA TYR A 67 -1.58 -8.18 9.58
C TYR A 67 -2.58 -7.02 9.66
N MET A 68 -3.86 -7.34 9.73
CA MET A 68 -4.95 -6.38 9.75
C MET A 68 -5.73 -6.46 11.05
N LEU A 69 -6.10 -5.29 11.58
CA LEU A 69 -6.97 -5.13 12.74
C LEU A 69 -8.21 -4.33 12.35
N ASN A 70 -9.39 -4.88 12.61
CA ASN A 70 -10.65 -4.18 12.42
C ASN A 70 -10.90 -3.23 13.60
N LEU A 71 -10.61 -1.95 13.40
CA LEU A 71 -10.78 -0.90 14.41
C LEU A 71 -12.26 -0.68 14.75
N THR A 72 -13.15 -0.83 13.78
CA THR A 72 -14.58 -0.66 13.98
C THR A 72 -15.13 -1.72 14.93
N ASN A 73 -14.70 -2.96 14.80
CA ASN A 73 -15.08 -4.05 15.71
C ASN A 73 -14.38 -3.98 17.06
N MET A 74 -13.22 -3.34 17.13
CA MET A 74 -12.46 -3.15 18.37
C MET A 74 -13.10 -2.06 19.26
N ILE A 75 -13.62 -0.99 18.66
CA ILE A 75 -14.23 0.15 19.39
C ILE A 75 -15.73 -0.08 19.62
N GLY A 76 -16.40 -0.69 18.64
CA GLY A 76 -17.83 -1.00 18.69
C GLY A 76 -18.08 -2.51 18.79
N ASN A 77 -19.30 -2.91 19.14
CA ASN A 77 -19.66 -4.32 19.13
C ASN A 77 -19.65 -4.87 17.70
N TYR A 78 -19.23 -6.12 17.54
CA TYR A 78 -19.31 -6.84 16.27
C TYR A 78 -20.77 -6.90 15.74
N SER A 79 -20.96 -6.61 14.45
CA SER A 79 -22.24 -6.72 13.77
C SER A 79 -22.05 -7.22 12.34
N GLU A 80 -22.70 -8.32 12.00
CA GLU A 80 -22.65 -8.91 10.65
C GLU A 80 -23.28 -8.01 9.57
N ASN A 81 -24.24 -7.16 9.98
CA ASN A 81 -24.97 -6.27 9.08
C ASN A 81 -24.28 -4.92 8.89
N ARG A 82 -23.09 -4.75 9.44
CA ARG A 82 -22.35 -3.51 9.27
C ARG A 82 -21.93 -3.31 7.82
N ILE A 83 -22.21 -2.11 7.30
CA ILE A 83 -21.89 -1.75 5.91
C ILE A 83 -20.47 -1.20 5.82
N PHE A 84 -19.97 -0.52 6.86
CA PHE A 84 -18.67 0.15 6.87
C PHE A 84 -17.76 -0.44 7.93
N ASP A 85 -16.54 -0.77 7.53
CA ASP A 85 -15.45 -1.18 8.42
C ASP A 85 -14.20 -0.34 8.18
N LEU A 86 -13.58 0.08 9.27
CA LEU A 86 -12.25 0.70 9.28
C LEU A 86 -11.25 -0.32 9.80
N ASN A 87 -10.25 -0.63 9.00
CA ASN A 87 -9.17 -1.54 9.36
C ASN A 87 -7.84 -0.79 9.38
N ALA A 88 -7.02 -1.03 10.38
CA ALA A 88 -5.61 -0.70 10.35
C ALA A 88 -4.82 -1.93 9.90
N PHE A 89 -3.72 -1.71 9.18
CA PHE A 89 -2.82 -2.80 8.83
C PHE A 89 -1.36 -2.40 8.99
N ALA A 90 -0.53 -3.40 9.25
CA ALA A 90 0.92 -3.27 9.25
C ALA A 90 1.55 -4.55 8.71
N GLY A 91 2.66 -4.42 8.01
CA GLY A 91 3.28 -5.57 7.38
C GLY A 91 4.66 -5.30 6.81
N ILE A 92 5.14 -6.28 6.08
CA ILE A 92 6.41 -6.26 5.38
C ILE A 92 6.19 -6.18 3.89
N VAL A 93 7.12 -5.55 3.20
CA VAL A 93 7.14 -5.47 1.75
C VAL A 93 8.53 -5.87 1.23
N TYR A 94 8.54 -6.73 0.23
CA TYR A 94 9.72 -7.06 -0.54
C TYR A 94 9.52 -6.57 -1.97
N THR A 95 10.47 -5.83 -2.50
CA THR A 95 10.38 -5.22 -3.83
C THR A 95 11.63 -5.56 -4.64
N HIS A 96 11.40 -6.12 -5.81
CA HIS A 96 12.43 -6.37 -6.83
C HIS A 96 12.41 -5.29 -7.90
N HIS A 97 13.57 -4.79 -8.26
CA HIS A 97 13.75 -3.74 -9.24
C HIS A 97 14.46 -4.32 -10.47
N GLU A 98 13.71 -4.55 -11.56
CA GLU A 98 14.26 -5.18 -12.77
C GLU A 98 15.46 -4.42 -13.40
N MET A 99 15.37 -3.09 -13.46
CA MET A 99 16.38 -2.28 -14.15
C MET A 99 17.74 -2.21 -13.43
N GLU A 100 17.77 -2.38 -12.13
CA GLU A 100 18.97 -2.30 -11.31
C GLU A 100 19.39 -3.67 -10.74
N ASP A 101 18.58 -4.72 -10.96
CA ASP A 101 18.73 -6.05 -10.36
C ASP A 101 18.95 -5.97 -8.83
N LYS A 102 18.17 -5.11 -8.18
CA LYS A 102 18.27 -4.86 -6.75
C LYS A 102 16.98 -5.21 -6.03
N ASN A 103 17.16 -5.70 -4.82
CA ASN A 103 16.09 -6.10 -3.93
C ASN A 103 16.03 -5.13 -2.74
N TYR A 104 14.82 -4.73 -2.38
CA TYR A 104 14.55 -3.83 -1.26
C TYR A 104 13.56 -4.47 -0.30
N PHE A 105 13.91 -4.42 0.98
CA PHE A 105 13.01 -4.78 2.05
C PHE A 105 12.46 -3.54 2.71
N GLY A 106 11.21 -3.61 3.11
CA GLY A 106 10.56 -2.50 3.80
C GLY A 106 9.48 -2.98 4.74
N ILE A 107 8.96 -2.01 5.45
CA ILE A 107 7.76 -2.15 6.27
C ILE A 107 6.69 -1.23 5.72
N GLN A 108 5.45 -1.60 5.92
CA GLN A 108 4.30 -0.77 5.56
C GLN A 108 3.27 -0.74 6.68
N GLY A 109 2.48 0.33 6.69
CA GLY A 109 1.33 0.45 7.56
C GLY A 109 0.35 1.43 6.98
N GLY A 110 -0.92 1.26 7.30
CA GLY A 110 -1.97 2.09 6.72
C GLY A 110 -3.34 1.81 7.27
N LEU A 111 -4.32 2.43 6.64
CA LEU A 111 -5.74 2.30 6.92
C LEU A 111 -6.48 1.81 5.68
N GLN A 112 -7.47 0.98 5.90
CA GLN A 112 -8.41 0.53 4.87
C GLN A 112 -9.83 0.85 5.32
N GLN A 113 -10.54 1.55 4.48
CA GLN A 113 -11.96 1.87 4.62
C GLN A 113 -12.73 0.92 3.70
N SER A 114 -13.51 0.00 4.27
CA SER A 114 -14.22 -1.04 3.53
C SER A 114 -15.73 -0.86 3.60
N PHE A 115 -16.39 -1.02 2.46
CA PHE A 115 -17.84 -0.94 2.32
C PHE A 115 -18.38 -2.25 1.79
N LYS A 116 -19.26 -2.88 2.57
CA LYS A 116 -19.94 -4.12 2.20
C LYS A 116 -21.01 -3.83 1.14
N LEU A 117 -20.88 -4.39 -0.04
CA LEU A 117 -21.90 -4.32 -1.10
C LEU A 117 -22.94 -5.41 -0.95
N ASN A 118 -22.49 -6.62 -0.62
CA ASN A 118 -23.32 -7.79 -0.31
C ASN A 118 -22.47 -8.79 0.51
N ASP A 119 -22.99 -9.99 0.75
CA ASP A 119 -22.31 -11.00 1.60
C ASP A 119 -21.00 -11.52 1.02
N ARG A 120 -20.75 -11.31 -0.27
CA ARG A 120 -19.54 -11.79 -0.97
C ARG A 120 -18.62 -10.67 -1.44
N TRP A 121 -19.15 -9.48 -1.74
CA TRP A 121 -18.40 -8.40 -2.34
C TRP A 121 -18.27 -7.20 -1.42
N ASN A 122 -17.06 -6.71 -1.29
CA ASN A 122 -16.75 -5.41 -0.68
C ASN A 122 -15.97 -4.55 -1.67
N ILE A 123 -16.16 -3.23 -1.58
CA ILE A 123 -15.24 -2.24 -2.14
C ILE A 123 -14.48 -1.61 -0.99
N PHE A 124 -13.26 -1.17 -1.25
CA PHE A 124 -12.46 -0.51 -0.22
C PHE A 124 -11.52 0.53 -0.81
N ALA A 125 -11.15 1.49 0.03
CA ALA A 125 -10.05 2.42 -0.21
C ALA A 125 -8.97 2.18 0.83
N GLU A 126 -7.71 2.32 0.44
CA GLU A 126 -6.55 2.17 1.30
C GLU A 126 -5.61 3.35 1.16
N GLU A 127 -5.04 3.75 2.28
CA GLU A 127 -3.94 4.71 2.36
C GLU A 127 -2.82 4.06 3.15
N TYR A 128 -1.60 4.13 2.65
CA TYR A 128 -0.47 3.49 3.29
C TYR A 128 0.81 4.30 3.18
N LEU A 129 1.69 4.09 4.15
CA LEU A 129 3.06 4.53 4.15
C LEU A 129 3.98 3.31 4.13
N ARG A 130 4.95 3.32 3.21
CA ARG A 130 6.03 2.33 3.12
C ARG A 130 7.36 2.96 3.44
N GLY A 131 8.17 2.28 4.23
CA GLY A 131 9.57 2.62 4.47
C GLY A 131 10.46 1.50 3.97
N TYR A 132 11.35 1.81 3.02
CA TYR A 132 12.30 0.87 2.46
C TYR A 132 13.69 1.11 3.00
N ASN A 133 14.43 0.03 3.28
CA ASN A 133 15.85 0.09 3.52
C ASN A 133 16.57 0.21 2.16
N GLY A 134 17.05 1.40 1.84
CA GLY A 134 17.73 1.70 0.58
C GLY A 134 17.03 2.75 -0.28
N LYS A 135 17.67 3.11 -1.39
CA LYS A 135 17.21 4.14 -2.32
C LYS A 135 16.47 3.50 -3.49
N ILE A 136 15.17 3.29 -3.32
CA ILE A 136 14.34 2.62 -4.33
C ILE A 136 14.12 3.45 -5.61
N THR A 137 14.39 4.76 -5.57
CA THR A 137 14.32 5.64 -6.75
C THR A 137 15.59 6.47 -6.88
N PRO A 138 16.08 6.75 -8.11
CA PRO A 138 17.26 7.59 -8.32
C PRO A 138 17.13 8.99 -7.73
N SER A 139 15.93 9.54 -7.67
CA SER A 139 15.66 10.86 -7.06
C SER A 139 15.76 10.84 -5.53
N ALA A 140 15.68 9.69 -4.88
CA ALA A 140 15.91 9.56 -3.45
C ALA A 140 17.36 9.83 -3.04
N ARG A 141 18.30 9.93 -3.99
CA ARG A 141 19.70 10.28 -3.72
C ARG A 141 19.90 11.62 -3.04
N THR A 142 18.94 12.51 -3.10
CA THR A 142 19.08 13.91 -2.63
C THR A 142 18.60 14.13 -1.19
N TYR A 143 17.94 13.14 -0.54
CA TYR A 143 17.15 13.40 0.67
C TYR A 143 17.48 12.55 1.88
N THR A 144 18.51 11.77 1.83
CA THR A 144 18.85 10.93 2.94
C THR A 144 20.17 11.37 3.56
N SER A 145 20.09 11.95 4.73
CA SER A 145 21.12 11.72 5.73
C SER A 145 21.07 10.25 6.23
N GLY A 146 20.34 9.37 5.54
CA GLY A 146 20.09 8.00 5.88
C GLY A 146 19.77 7.12 4.68
N GLU A 147 19.78 5.83 4.90
CA GLU A 147 19.63 4.76 3.92
C GLU A 147 18.15 4.37 3.66
N TYR A 148 17.17 5.25 3.96
CA TYR A 148 15.74 4.91 3.89
C TYR A 148 15.00 5.75 2.86
N THR A 149 14.03 5.11 2.16
CA THR A 149 13.08 5.77 1.26
C THR A 149 11.67 5.55 1.75
N PHE A 150 10.89 6.63 1.83
CA PHE A 150 9.48 6.57 2.18
C PHE A 150 8.60 6.79 0.96
N VAL A 151 7.52 6.00 0.87
CA VAL A 151 6.52 6.06 -0.21
C VAL A 151 5.14 6.13 0.42
N LEU A 152 4.40 7.19 0.09
CA LEU A 152 2.97 7.31 0.42
C LEU A 152 2.17 6.74 -0.75
N GLY A 153 1.15 5.96 -0.47
CA GLY A 153 0.27 5.41 -1.49
C GLY A 153 -1.19 5.45 -1.10
N ALA A 154 -2.04 5.47 -2.12
CA ALA A 154 -3.47 5.31 -1.98
C ALA A 154 -3.99 4.39 -3.07
N SER A 155 -4.97 3.55 -2.74
CA SER A 155 -5.58 2.63 -3.69
C SER A 155 -7.06 2.44 -3.42
N ILE A 156 -7.78 2.03 -4.45
CA ILE A 156 -9.15 1.54 -4.36
C ILE A 156 -9.18 0.11 -4.86
N GLY A 157 -10.05 -0.69 -4.31
CA GLY A 157 -10.12 -2.09 -4.68
C GLY A 157 -11.43 -2.75 -4.38
N THR A 158 -11.48 -4.01 -4.74
CA THR A 158 -12.60 -4.90 -4.45
C THR A 158 -12.10 -6.21 -3.87
N SER A 159 -12.88 -6.78 -2.97
CA SER A 159 -12.62 -8.11 -2.41
C SER A 159 -13.83 -9.01 -2.56
N TYR A 160 -13.56 -10.28 -2.82
CA TYR A 160 -14.55 -11.34 -2.88
C TYR A 160 -14.30 -12.32 -1.74
N ARG A 161 -15.37 -12.72 -1.03
CA ARG A 161 -15.35 -13.70 0.04
C ARG A 161 -15.88 -15.03 -0.48
N PHE A 162 -15.09 -16.06 -0.31
CA PHE A 162 -15.47 -17.45 -0.63
C PHE A 162 -16.26 -18.10 0.48
#